data_9cb2009107e6092f2f099a9e206b451a
#
_entry.id   9cb2009107e6092f2f099a9e206b451a
#
_cell.length_a   1.000
_cell.length_b   1.000
_cell.length_c   1.000
_cell.angle_alpha   90.00
_cell.angle_beta   90.00
_cell.angle_gamma   90.00
#
_symmetry.space_group_name_H-M   'P 1'
#
loop_
_entity.id
_entity.type
_entity.pdbx_description
1 polymer ?
#
loop_
_entity_poly.entity_id
_entity_poly.type
_entity_poly.pdbx_seq_one_letter_code
_entity_poly.pdbx_strand_id
1 'polypeptide(L)'
;MKKKKSSGGGANWMDTYGDMVTLLLTFFVLLYSMSTISEDKWKAIVQSFNPNSIMLEDVSVVGGHEGPSADPEDLGMPSVLEQQQMQDEINQILEELYEQIKSYVDSNGLSESIELIRGDGYVFITFNDAVFFAGDSAYLLPLGQEVLTAVSDAFTVAKDAIDEVRIMGHTAQGDPNRPNRVDVDRTLSSNRAANAVIFIQEHSELDPARLVSMAFGQWRPLDLNDTEEERSHNRRVEILVTGKDLFNELGDSIQQYTSIRSGEANLLTDPETVSADAAE
;
A
#
# COMPACT_ATOMS: atom_id res chain seq x y z
N MET A 1 -42.99 13.28 80.84
CA MET A 1 -41.84 13.57 79.94
C MET A 1 -41.34 12.28 79.29
N LYS A 2 -41.63 12.08 77.98
CA LYS A 2 -41.14 10.92 77.23
C LYS A 2 -39.87 11.33 76.51
N LYS A 3 -38.75 10.66 76.79
CA LYS A 3 -37.45 10.79 76.09
C LYS A 3 -37.56 10.21 74.70
N LYS A 4 -37.31 11.02 73.67
CA LYS A 4 -37.16 10.64 72.29
C LYS A 4 -35.78 9.93 72.12
N LYS A 5 -35.77 8.64 71.69
CA LYS A 5 -34.55 7.97 71.28
C LYS A 5 -34.17 8.51 69.89
N SER A 6 -33.02 9.11 69.77
CA SER A 6 -32.39 9.39 68.47
C SER A 6 -31.81 8.11 67.91
N SER A 7 -32.39 7.64 66.78
CA SER A 7 -31.76 6.60 65.98
C SER A 7 -30.61 7.22 65.17
N GLY A 8 -29.40 6.96 65.57
CA GLY A 8 -28.21 7.29 64.81
C GLY A 8 -28.16 6.39 63.58
N GLY A 9 -28.52 6.97 62.43
CA GLY A 9 -28.25 6.33 61.13
C GLY A 9 -26.77 6.39 60.81
N GLY A 10 -26.01 5.42 61.25
CA GLY A 10 -24.68 5.19 60.70
C GLY A 10 -24.87 4.66 59.26
N ALA A 11 -24.37 5.41 58.32
CA ALA A 11 -24.31 4.91 56.92
C ALA A 11 -23.58 3.56 56.94
N ASN A 12 -24.33 2.51 56.59
CA ASN A 12 -23.83 1.15 56.62
C ASN A 12 -22.86 1.00 55.46
N TRP A 13 -21.56 1.07 55.72
CA TRP A 13 -20.53 0.88 54.68
C TRP A 13 -20.75 -0.44 53.90
N MET A 14 -21.39 -1.39 54.52
CA MET A 14 -21.76 -2.69 53.95
C MET A 14 -22.82 -2.53 52.84
N ASP A 15 -23.75 -1.57 52.98
CA ASP A 15 -24.78 -1.31 52.00
C ASP A 15 -24.15 -0.61 50.75
N THR A 16 -23.23 0.32 50.99
CA THR A 16 -22.50 0.98 49.87
C THR A 16 -21.53 0.01 49.18
N TYR A 17 -20.90 -0.90 49.93
CA TYR A 17 -20.06 -1.94 49.36
C TYR A 17 -20.89 -2.94 48.52
N GLY A 18 -22.03 -3.38 49.05
CA GLY A 18 -22.96 -4.27 48.33
C GLY A 18 -23.46 -3.65 47.04
N ASP A 19 -23.80 -2.36 47.06
CA ASP A 19 -24.28 -1.63 45.88
C ASP A 19 -23.17 -1.49 44.81
N MET A 20 -21.94 -1.23 45.27
CA MET A 20 -20.78 -1.12 44.37
C MET A 20 -20.44 -2.48 43.71
N VAL A 21 -20.52 -3.58 44.43
CA VAL A 21 -20.28 -4.94 43.92
C VAL A 21 -21.38 -5.36 42.96
N THR A 22 -22.65 -5.03 43.23
CA THR A 22 -23.76 -5.33 42.32
C THR A 22 -23.71 -4.53 41.05
N LEU A 23 -23.31 -3.25 41.11
CA LEU A 23 -23.08 -2.42 39.95
C LEU A 23 -21.92 -2.97 39.10
N LEU A 24 -20.81 -3.38 39.74
CA LEU A 24 -19.68 -3.96 39.03
C LEU A 24 -20.09 -5.29 38.35
N LEU A 25 -20.83 -6.14 39.05
CA LEU A 25 -21.34 -7.40 38.50
C LEU A 25 -22.27 -7.15 37.31
N THR A 26 -23.19 -6.20 37.44
CA THR A 26 -24.13 -5.82 36.36
C THR A 26 -23.37 -5.30 35.15
N PHE A 27 -22.34 -4.51 35.39
CA PHE A 27 -21.47 -4.00 34.33
C PHE A 27 -20.74 -5.14 33.60
N PHE A 28 -20.16 -6.09 34.32
CA PHE A 28 -19.53 -7.25 33.69
C PHE A 28 -20.50 -8.16 32.95
N VAL A 29 -21.72 -8.34 33.47
CA VAL A 29 -22.76 -9.10 32.77
C VAL A 29 -23.21 -8.40 31.50
N LEU A 30 -23.31 -7.06 31.51
CA LEU A 30 -23.61 -6.28 30.31
C LEU A 30 -22.45 -6.34 29.30
N LEU A 31 -21.19 -6.21 29.74
CA LEU A 31 -20.05 -6.37 28.86
C LEU A 31 -19.99 -7.79 28.27
N TYR A 32 -20.22 -8.80 29.06
CA TYR A 32 -20.27 -10.19 28.59
C TYR A 32 -21.41 -10.42 27.59
N SER A 33 -22.59 -9.86 27.86
CA SER A 33 -23.74 -9.92 26.93
C SER A 33 -23.49 -9.19 25.61
N MET A 34 -22.72 -8.08 25.62
CA MET A 34 -22.30 -7.38 24.42
C MET A 34 -21.06 -8.00 23.76
N SER A 35 -20.31 -8.83 24.48
CA SER A 35 -19.09 -9.50 23.99
C SER A 35 -19.40 -10.74 23.14
N THR A 36 -20.63 -11.19 23.05
CA THR A 36 -21.02 -12.15 22.01
C THR A 36 -21.12 -11.42 20.68
N ILE A 37 -19.97 -11.18 20.06
CA ILE A 37 -19.94 -10.85 18.63
C ILE A 37 -20.58 -12.06 17.95
N SER A 38 -21.75 -11.89 17.36
CA SER A 38 -22.35 -12.95 16.57
C SER A 38 -21.38 -13.23 15.41
N GLU A 39 -20.98 -14.50 15.24
CA GLU A 39 -20.10 -14.93 14.13
C GLU A 39 -20.61 -14.41 12.80
N ASP A 40 -21.93 -14.35 12.62
CA ASP A 40 -22.56 -13.81 11.42
C ASP A 40 -22.28 -12.31 11.22
N LYS A 41 -22.25 -11.51 12.28
CA LYS A 41 -21.90 -10.07 12.17
C LYS A 41 -20.41 -9.88 11.94
N TRP A 42 -19.58 -10.74 12.55
CA TRP A 42 -18.14 -10.73 12.29
C TRP A 42 -17.84 -11.17 10.85
N LYS A 43 -18.48 -12.23 10.37
CA LYS A 43 -18.40 -12.66 8.97
C LYS A 43 -18.87 -11.56 8.01
N ALA A 44 -19.98 -10.88 8.31
CA ALA A 44 -20.45 -9.76 7.50
C ALA A 44 -19.49 -8.55 7.48
N ILE A 45 -18.80 -8.28 8.60
CA ILE A 45 -17.78 -7.24 8.67
C ILE A 45 -16.55 -7.66 7.86
N VAL A 46 -16.04 -8.88 8.05
CA VAL A 46 -14.91 -9.40 7.28
C VAL A 46 -15.23 -9.42 5.79
N GLN A 47 -16.42 -9.87 5.39
CA GLN A 47 -16.90 -9.84 4.01
C GLN A 47 -17.01 -8.42 3.46
N SER A 48 -17.35 -7.42 4.29
CA SER A 48 -17.42 -6.02 3.82
C SER A 48 -16.05 -5.40 3.57
N PHE A 49 -15.00 -5.95 4.19
CA PHE A 49 -13.61 -5.52 4.01
C PHE A 49 -12.84 -6.39 3.00
N ASN A 50 -13.28 -7.60 2.78
CA ASN A 50 -12.69 -8.53 1.81
C ASN A 50 -13.79 -9.38 1.15
N PRO A 51 -14.46 -8.85 0.11
CA PRO A 51 -15.60 -9.51 -0.53
C PRO A 51 -15.23 -10.78 -1.31
N ASN A 52 -13.96 -10.96 -1.63
CA ASN A 52 -13.43 -12.14 -2.33
C ASN A 52 -12.80 -13.18 -1.40
N SER A 53 -12.86 -12.98 -0.07
CA SER A 53 -12.47 -14.06 0.82
C SER A 53 -13.39 -15.24 0.52
N ILE A 54 -12.84 -16.26 -0.14
CA ILE A 54 -13.47 -17.56 -0.31
C ILE A 54 -13.98 -17.95 1.06
N MET A 55 -15.28 -18.13 1.17
CA MET A 55 -15.93 -18.55 2.39
C MET A 55 -15.14 -19.73 2.95
N LEU A 56 -14.42 -19.50 4.04
CA LEU A 56 -14.10 -20.56 4.98
C LEU A 56 -15.43 -20.96 5.62
N GLU A 57 -16.22 -21.68 4.86
CA GLU A 57 -17.55 -22.12 5.25
C GLU A 57 -17.48 -23.26 6.26
N ASP A 58 -16.33 -23.56 6.85
CA ASP A 58 -16.20 -24.51 7.95
C ASP A 58 -14.94 -24.32 8.79
N VAL A 59 -14.77 -23.14 9.41
CA VAL A 59 -14.05 -23.15 10.68
C VAL A 59 -15.06 -23.30 11.80
N SER A 60 -15.51 -24.52 11.99
CA SER A 60 -16.25 -24.94 13.17
C SER A 60 -15.32 -24.93 14.38
N VAL A 61 -15.25 -23.78 15.05
CA VAL A 61 -14.72 -23.72 16.41
C VAL A 61 -15.83 -24.15 17.36
N VAL A 62 -15.64 -25.36 17.89
CA VAL A 62 -16.25 -25.93 19.10
C VAL A 62 -17.73 -26.35 19.00
N GLY A 63 -17.92 -27.64 18.84
CA GLY A 63 -19.18 -28.29 19.16
C GLY A 63 -19.44 -29.53 18.32
N GLY A 64 -18.67 -30.59 18.52
CA GLY A 64 -18.95 -31.97 18.21
C GLY A 64 -19.99 -32.28 17.10
N HIS A 65 -19.52 -32.44 15.87
CA HIS A 65 -20.05 -33.45 14.95
C HIS A 65 -18.96 -33.71 13.89
N GLU A 66 -18.58 -35.00 13.79
CA GLU A 66 -17.63 -35.51 12.81
C GLU A 66 -18.25 -35.41 11.40
N GLY A 67 -17.88 -34.39 10.63
CA GLY A 67 -17.96 -34.31 9.19
C GLY A 67 -16.54 -34.23 8.63
N PRO A 68 -16.23 -34.70 7.40
CA PRO A 68 -14.89 -34.62 6.85
C PRO A 68 -14.50 -33.15 6.67
N SER A 69 -13.69 -32.62 7.60
CA SER A 69 -13.01 -31.36 7.44
C SER A 69 -12.00 -31.53 6.31
N ALA A 70 -12.23 -30.90 5.17
CA ALA A 70 -11.18 -30.73 4.20
C ALA A 70 -10.16 -29.77 4.84
N ASP A 71 -8.99 -30.27 5.21
CA ASP A 71 -7.87 -29.45 5.63
C ASP A 71 -7.55 -28.45 4.51
N PRO A 72 -7.23 -27.17 4.82
CA PRO A 72 -6.78 -26.21 3.81
C PRO A 72 -5.62 -26.71 2.96
N GLU A 73 -4.79 -27.60 3.51
CA GLU A 73 -3.72 -28.34 2.79
C GLU A 73 -4.27 -29.21 1.63
N ASP A 74 -5.48 -29.73 1.74
CA ASP A 74 -6.13 -30.55 0.69
C ASP A 74 -6.61 -29.68 -0.50
N LEU A 75 -6.72 -28.36 -0.33
CA LEU A 75 -7.07 -27.39 -1.37
C LEU A 75 -5.84 -26.76 -2.04
N GLY A 76 -4.62 -27.11 -1.62
CA GLY A 76 -3.37 -26.57 -2.18
C GLY A 76 -3.18 -25.07 -1.91
N MET A 77 -3.91 -24.48 -0.95
CA MET A 77 -3.73 -23.09 -0.53
C MET A 77 -2.65 -23.02 0.55
N PRO A 78 -1.69 -22.08 0.46
CA PRO A 78 -0.68 -21.93 1.47
C PRO A 78 -1.32 -21.55 2.81
N SER A 79 -0.82 -22.12 3.89
CA SER A 79 -1.22 -21.74 5.24
C SER A 79 -0.86 -20.27 5.54
N VAL A 80 -1.52 -19.64 6.51
CA VAL A 80 -1.20 -18.26 6.92
C VAL A 80 0.29 -18.09 7.28
N LEU A 81 0.89 -19.13 7.86
CA LEU A 81 2.31 -19.12 8.20
C LEU A 81 3.20 -19.14 6.96
N GLU A 82 2.86 -19.92 5.94
CA GLU A 82 3.58 -19.97 4.65
C GLU A 82 3.42 -18.65 3.89
N GLN A 83 2.22 -18.06 3.89
CA GLN A 83 2.01 -16.73 3.30
C GLN A 83 2.87 -15.68 3.98
N GLN A 84 3.00 -15.72 5.31
CA GLN A 84 3.85 -14.80 6.05
C GLN A 84 5.34 -15.00 5.73
N GLN A 85 5.79 -16.24 5.60
CA GLN A 85 7.17 -16.54 5.20
C GLN A 85 7.46 -16.04 3.77
N MET A 86 6.55 -16.26 2.83
CA MET A 86 6.69 -15.73 1.46
C MET A 86 6.69 -14.20 1.41
N GLN A 87 5.89 -13.53 2.25
CA GLN A 87 5.89 -12.06 2.35
C GLN A 87 7.21 -11.55 2.94
N ASP A 88 7.74 -12.22 3.95
CA ASP A 88 9.04 -11.89 4.52
C ASP A 88 10.17 -12.06 3.50
N GLU A 89 10.12 -13.08 2.64
CA GLU A 89 11.05 -13.26 1.52
C GLU A 89 10.95 -12.12 0.49
N ILE A 90 9.73 -11.70 0.13
CA ILE A 90 9.52 -10.55 -0.76
C ILE A 90 10.14 -9.28 -0.17
N ASN A 91 9.88 -9.01 1.09
CA ASN A 91 10.43 -7.85 1.80
C ASN A 91 11.96 -7.91 1.87
N GLN A 92 12.54 -9.09 2.06
CA GLN A 92 14.00 -9.27 2.02
C GLN A 92 14.58 -9.01 0.63
N ILE A 93 13.94 -9.48 -0.43
CA ILE A 93 14.38 -9.22 -1.81
C ILE A 93 14.35 -7.72 -2.13
N LEU A 94 13.32 -6.99 -1.66
CA LEU A 94 13.26 -5.53 -1.80
C LEU A 94 14.36 -4.82 -1.01
N GLU A 95 14.73 -5.35 0.16
CA GLU A 95 15.89 -4.87 0.92
C GLU A 95 17.18 -5.05 0.14
N GLU A 96 17.41 -6.23 -0.42
CA GLU A 96 18.59 -6.53 -1.22
C GLU A 96 18.66 -5.65 -2.47
N LEU A 97 17.51 -5.40 -3.13
CA LEU A 97 17.38 -4.47 -4.24
C LEU A 97 17.81 -3.05 -3.84
N TYR A 98 17.30 -2.56 -2.70
CA TYR A 98 17.69 -1.24 -2.18
C TYR A 98 19.19 -1.15 -1.90
N GLU A 99 19.76 -2.14 -1.20
CA GLU A 99 21.18 -2.15 -0.86
C GLU A 99 22.09 -2.26 -2.10
N GLN A 100 21.68 -3.02 -3.11
CA GLN A 100 22.40 -3.14 -4.38
C GLN A 100 22.46 -1.78 -5.10
N ILE A 101 21.32 -1.09 -5.26
CA ILE A 101 21.27 0.21 -5.92
C ILE A 101 22.04 1.25 -5.09
N LYS A 102 21.86 1.24 -3.77
CA LYS A 102 22.58 2.14 -2.85
C LYS A 102 24.08 1.97 -2.94
N SER A 103 24.56 0.73 -2.93
CA SER A 103 25.99 0.43 -3.09
C SER A 103 26.57 0.94 -4.41
N TYR A 104 25.79 0.84 -5.50
CA TYR A 104 26.17 1.41 -6.79
C TYR A 104 26.26 2.93 -6.73
N VAL A 105 25.26 3.60 -6.17
CA VAL A 105 25.20 5.06 -6.03
C VAL A 105 26.38 5.59 -5.20
N ASP A 106 26.63 4.97 -4.03
CA ASP A 106 27.71 5.37 -3.13
C ASP A 106 29.09 5.13 -3.77
N SER A 107 29.30 3.99 -4.44
CA SER A 107 30.56 3.62 -5.08
C SER A 107 30.93 4.52 -6.27
N ASN A 108 29.92 5.12 -6.92
CA ASN A 108 30.12 6.02 -8.07
C ASN A 108 30.02 7.50 -7.68
N GLY A 109 29.87 7.83 -6.39
CA GLY A 109 29.79 9.22 -5.91
C GLY A 109 28.55 9.97 -6.37
N LEU A 110 27.42 9.25 -6.55
CA LEU A 110 26.19 9.80 -7.09
C LEU A 110 25.17 10.20 -6.00
N SER A 111 25.54 10.12 -4.72
CA SER A 111 24.64 10.34 -3.58
C SER A 111 24.09 11.76 -3.46
N GLU A 112 24.71 12.76 -4.13
CA GLU A 112 24.15 14.11 -4.24
C GLU A 112 23.08 14.26 -5.34
N SER A 113 23.04 13.31 -6.28
CA SER A 113 22.17 13.36 -7.46
C SER A 113 21.08 12.31 -7.45
N ILE A 114 21.22 11.28 -6.61
CA ILE A 114 20.29 10.15 -6.51
C ILE A 114 19.96 9.93 -5.04
N GLU A 115 18.70 10.11 -4.70
CA GLU A 115 18.17 9.82 -3.37
C GLU A 115 17.44 8.49 -3.38
N LEU A 116 17.68 7.64 -2.37
CA LEU A 116 16.98 6.38 -2.16
C LEU A 116 16.27 6.39 -0.82
N ILE A 117 14.99 6.04 -0.85
CA ILE A 117 14.16 5.86 0.33
C ILE A 117 13.60 4.44 0.29
N ARG A 118 13.63 3.76 1.43
CA ARG A 118 13.00 2.47 1.61
C ARG A 118 11.86 2.58 2.61
N GLY A 119 10.74 1.93 2.32
CA GLY A 119 9.63 1.76 3.24
C GLY A 119 9.19 0.31 3.31
N ASP A 120 8.10 0.07 4.01
CA ASP A 120 7.50 -1.24 4.09
C ASP A 120 6.86 -1.62 2.75
N GLY A 121 7.41 -2.65 2.10
CA GLY A 121 6.97 -3.12 0.80
C GLY A 121 7.29 -2.23 -0.40
N TYR A 122 8.14 -1.21 -0.27
CA TYR A 122 8.52 -0.38 -1.41
C TYR A 122 9.95 0.18 -1.34
N VAL A 123 10.49 0.48 -2.53
CA VAL A 123 11.72 1.26 -2.72
C VAL A 123 11.39 2.48 -3.59
N PHE A 124 11.81 3.66 -3.16
CA PHE A 124 11.61 4.91 -3.88
C PHE A 124 12.95 5.53 -4.23
N ILE A 125 13.14 5.86 -5.49
CA ILE A 125 14.39 6.39 -6.02
C ILE A 125 14.08 7.72 -6.72
N THR A 126 14.76 8.78 -6.31
CA THR A 126 14.68 10.10 -6.94
C THR A 126 15.97 10.41 -7.66
N PHE A 127 15.88 10.77 -8.91
CA PHE A 127 17.00 11.14 -9.76
C PHE A 127 16.90 12.60 -10.18
N ASN A 128 17.94 13.36 -9.93
CA ASN A 128 18.02 14.70 -10.47
C ASN A 128 18.10 14.62 -12.01
N ASP A 129 17.31 15.45 -12.70
CA ASP A 129 17.21 15.48 -14.16
C ASP A 129 18.57 15.64 -14.87
N ALA A 130 19.50 16.41 -14.29
CA ALA A 130 20.81 16.64 -14.85
C ALA A 130 21.66 15.36 -15.02
N VAL A 131 21.34 14.30 -14.29
CA VAL A 131 22.00 12.98 -14.44
C VAL A 131 21.45 12.23 -15.65
N PHE A 132 20.15 12.36 -15.91
CA PHE A 132 19.45 11.55 -16.90
C PHE A 132 19.31 12.22 -18.25
N PHE A 133 19.04 13.54 -18.29
CA PHE A 133 18.65 14.22 -19.49
C PHE A 133 19.42 15.54 -19.68
N ALA A 134 19.69 15.90 -20.93
CA ALA A 134 20.09 17.25 -21.25
C ALA A 134 18.91 18.23 -21.03
N GLY A 135 19.17 19.51 -20.79
CA GLY A 135 18.14 20.52 -20.62
C GLY A 135 17.13 20.49 -21.77
N ASP A 136 15.83 20.59 -21.43
CA ASP A 136 14.70 20.56 -22.38
C ASP A 136 14.66 19.35 -23.31
N SER A 137 15.35 18.26 -22.98
CA SER A 137 15.43 17.03 -23.75
C SER A 137 14.86 15.84 -22.96
N ALA A 138 14.43 14.83 -23.67
CA ALA A 138 14.06 13.52 -23.13
C ALA A 138 15.05 12.40 -23.52
N TYR A 139 16.15 12.74 -24.18
CA TYR A 139 17.19 11.75 -24.50
C TYR A 139 18.05 11.47 -23.28
N LEU A 140 18.21 10.18 -22.97
CA LEU A 140 19.05 9.71 -21.86
C LEU A 140 20.53 10.03 -22.12
N LEU A 141 21.16 10.67 -21.15
CA LEU A 141 22.60 10.90 -21.14
C LEU A 141 23.35 9.58 -20.85
N PRO A 142 24.64 9.45 -21.25
CA PRO A 142 25.40 8.24 -20.97
C PRO A 142 25.41 7.85 -19.48
N LEU A 143 25.58 8.82 -18.58
CA LEU A 143 25.52 8.55 -17.14
C LEU A 143 24.14 8.03 -16.71
N GLY A 144 23.06 8.60 -17.24
CA GLY A 144 21.71 8.10 -16.99
C GLY A 144 21.49 6.66 -17.47
N GLN A 145 22.08 6.31 -18.62
CA GLN A 145 22.04 4.94 -19.14
C GLN A 145 22.83 3.97 -18.25
N GLU A 146 24.02 4.36 -17.75
CA GLU A 146 24.80 3.55 -16.81
C GLU A 146 24.04 3.30 -15.50
N VAL A 147 23.41 4.33 -14.94
CA VAL A 147 22.59 4.21 -13.73
C VAL A 147 21.38 3.33 -13.98
N LEU A 148 20.64 3.54 -15.07
CA LEU A 148 19.49 2.71 -15.40
C LEU A 148 19.88 1.26 -15.71
N THR A 149 21.09 1.00 -16.21
CA THR A 149 21.60 -0.37 -16.37
C THR A 149 21.73 -1.04 -15.00
N ALA A 150 22.36 -0.37 -14.02
CA ALA A 150 22.48 -0.92 -12.67
C ALA A 150 21.10 -1.14 -11.99
N VAL A 151 20.16 -0.25 -12.22
CA VAL A 151 18.77 -0.41 -11.75
C VAL A 151 18.08 -1.59 -12.44
N SER A 152 18.27 -1.76 -13.75
CA SER A 152 17.71 -2.87 -14.54
C SER A 152 18.27 -4.23 -14.11
N ASP A 153 19.57 -4.29 -13.79
CA ASP A 153 20.20 -5.48 -13.24
C ASP A 153 19.58 -5.86 -11.89
N ALA A 154 19.37 -4.86 -11.00
CA ALA A 154 18.73 -5.07 -9.72
C ALA A 154 17.27 -5.54 -9.89
N PHE A 155 16.51 -4.97 -10.84
CA PHE A 155 15.15 -5.42 -11.15
C PHE A 155 15.11 -6.85 -11.70
N THR A 156 16.09 -7.24 -12.48
CA THR A 156 16.21 -8.61 -12.99
C THR A 156 16.37 -9.63 -11.86
N VAL A 157 17.15 -9.28 -10.83
CA VAL A 157 17.31 -10.13 -9.64
C VAL A 157 16.02 -10.18 -8.81
N ALA A 158 15.34 -9.06 -8.66
CA ALA A 158 14.14 -8.92 -7.81
C ALA A 158 12.81 -9.17 -8.55
N LYS A 159 12.82 -9.57 -9.83
CA LYS A 159 11.65 -9.59 -10.71
C LYS A 159 10.44 -10.36 -10.16
N ASP A 160 10.67 -11.42 -9.40
CA ASP A 160 9.61 -12.26 -8.86
C ASP A 160 8.94 -11.66 -7.62
N ALA A 161 9.63 -10.74 -6.93
CA ALA A 161 9.13 -10.01 -5.77
C ALA A 161 8.45 -8.67 -6.14
N ILE A 162 8.78 -8.10 -7.29
CA ILE A 162 8.24 -6.81 -7.74
C ILE A 162 6.79 -6.98 -8.21
N ASP A 163 5.89 -6.15 -7.69
CA ASP A 163 4.52 -6.00 -8.20
C ASP A 163 4.47 -4.99 -9.34
N GLU A 164 4.85 -3.73 -9.07
CA GLU A 164 4.80 -2.68 -10.07
C GLU A 164 5.98 -1.71 -9.93
N VAL A 165 6.45 -1.20 -11.06
CA VAL A 165 7.46 -0.15 -11.14
C VAL A 165 6.86 1.06 -11.86
N ARG A 166 6.68 2.15 -11.12
CA ARG A 166 6.15 3.42 -11.62
C ARG A 166 7.27 4.41 -11.85
N ILE A 167 7.46 4.80 -13.09
CA ILE A 167 8.43 5.82 -13.47
C ILE A 167 7.70 7.14 -13.70
N MET A 168 8.04 8.16 -12.92
CA MET A 168 7.33 9.44 -12.83
C MET A 168 8.22 10.58 -13.30
N GLY A 169 7.80 11.26 -14.37
CA GLY A 169 8.52 12.41 -14.92
C GLY A 169 7.99 13.73 -14.35
N HIS A 170 8.92 14.58 -13.90
CA HIS A 170 8.64 15.90 -13.37
C HIS A 170 9.44 16.97 -14.13
N THR A 171 8.88 18.16 -14.22
CA THR A 171 9.53 19.36 -14.77
C THR A 171 9.47 20.49 -13.75
N ALA A 172 10.29 21.50 -13.95
CA ALA A 172 10.20 22.74 -13.18
C ALA A 172 9.40 23.79 -13.93
N GLN A 173 8.78 24.70 -13.20
CA GLN A 173 8.23 25.92 -13.78
C GLN A 173 9.38 26.85 -14.15
N GLY A 174 9.48 27.20 -15.45
CA GLY A 174 10.58 28.01 -15.94
C GLY A 174 10.53 29.49 -15.53
N ASP A 175 9.32 30.05 -15.44
CA ASP A 175 9.06 31.41 -14.95
C ASP A 175 8.24 31.33 -13.67
N PRO A 176 8.74 31.82 -12.51
CA PRO A 176 8.03 31.73 -11.24
C PRO A 176 6.61 32.33 -11.27
N ASN A 177 6.37 33.29 -12.17
CA ASN A 177 5.10 34.02 -12.26
C ASN A 177 4.13 33.44 -13.29
N ARG A 178 4.57 32.47 -14.09
CA ARG A 178 3.77 31.92 -15.18
C ARG A 178 4.00 30.43 -15.38
N PRO A 179 2.93 29.61 -15.38
CA PRO A 179 3.04 28.18 -15.72
C PRO A 179 3.62 27.96 -17.09
N ASN A 180 4.35 26.86 -17.27
CA ASN A 180 4.79 26.41 -18.58
C ASN A 180 3.60 26.15 -19.51
N ARG A 181 3.83 26.16 -20.80
CA ARG A 181 2.83 25.71 -21.78
C ARG A 181 2.48 24.24 -21.50
N VAL A 182 1.19 23.97 -21.35
CA VAL A 182 0.69 22.65 -20.92
C VAL A 182 1.11 21.55 -21.88
N ASP A 183 1.05 21.79 -23.19
CA ASP A 183 1.43 20.83 -24.23
C ASP A 183 2.93 20.48 -24.17
N VAL A 184 3.79 21.47 -24.02
CA VAL A 184 5.26 21.28 -23.92
C VAL A 184 5.62 20.57 -22.60
N ASP A 185 5.10 21.07 -21.51
CA ASP A 185 5.38 20.57 -20.16
C ASP A 185 4.98 19.09 -19.98
N ARG A 186 3.73 18.77 -20.37
CA ARG A 186 3.22 17.40 -20.30
C ARG A 186 3.95 16.47 -21.25
N THR A 187 4.26 16.92 -22.47
CA THR A 187 4.97 16.10 -23.45
C THR A 187 6.40 15.81 -23.00
N LEU A 188 7.12 16.80 -22.47
CA LEU A 188 8.49 16.62 -21.99
C LEU A 188 8.54 15.62 -20.82
N SER A 189 7.72 15.81 -19.80
CA SER A 189 7.67 14.91 -18.65
C SER A 189 7.23 13.48 -19.03
N SER A 190 6.29 13.36 -19.96
CA SER A 190 5.83 12.07 -20.47
C SER A 190 6.94 11.33 -21.24
N ASN A 191 7.63 12.04 -22.14
CA ASN A 191 8.70 11.45 -22.95
C ASN A 191 9.89 11.02 -22.07
N ARG A 192 10.21 11.75 -21.01
CA ARG A 192 11.26 11.39 -20.05
C ARG A 192 10.93 10.10 -19.33
N ALA A 193 9.73 10.01 -18.75
CA ALA A 193 9.28 8.80 -18.10
C ALA A 193 9.21 7.61 -19.07
N ALA A 194 8.69 7.81 -20.27
CA ALA A 194 8.60 6.78 -21.30
C ALA A 194 9.97 6.27 -21.74
N ASN A 195 10.96 7.16 -21.96
CA ASN A 195 12.30 6.75 -22.38
C ASN A 195 13.04 5.97 -21.27
N ALA A 196 12.81 6.30 -20.00
CA ALA A 196 13.33 5.50 -18.89
C ALA A 196 12.66 4.11 -18.83
N VAL A 197 11.34 4.03 -19.02
CA VAL A 197 10.61 2.75 -19.11
C VAL A 197 11.13 1.90 -20.26
N ILE A 198 11.27 2.48 -21.46
CA ILE A 198 11.79 1.78 -22.63
C ILE A 198 13.17 1.20 -22.35
N PHE A 199 14.07 2.02 -21.76
CA PHE A 199 15.40 1.57 -21.42
C PHE A 199 15.39 0.38 -20.43
N ILE A 200 14.60 0.49 -19.34
CA ILE A 200 14.47 -0.59 -18.34
C ILE A 200 13.88 -1.86 -18.98
N GLN A 201 12.86 -1.72 -19.82
CA GLN A 201 12.24 -2.85 -20.51
C GLN A 201 13.20 -3.59 -21.45
N GLU A 202 14.13 -2.86 -22.08
CA GLU A 202 15.14 -3.44 -22.98
C GLU A 202 16.32 -4.08 -22.23
N HIS A 203 16.55 -3.71 -20.97
CA HIS A 203 17.75 -4.09 -20.20
C HIS A 203 17.44 -4.89 -18.93
N SER A 204 16.18 -5.23 -18.66
CA SER A 204 15.78 -6.07 -17.52
C SER A 204 14.93 -7.27 -17.97
N GLU A 205 14.89 -8.31 -17.13
CA GLU A 205 13.95 -9.44 -17.30
C GLU A 205 12.62 -9.22 -16.56
N LEU A 206 12.33 -8.00 -16.11
CA LEU A 206 11.06 -7.68 -15.48
C LEU A 206 9.93 -7.77 -16.51
N ASP A 207 8.78 -8.35 -16.08
CA ASP A 207 7.60 -8.39 -16.93
C ASP A 207 7.19 -6.97 -17.37
N PRO A 208 7.15 -6.66 -18.67
CA PRO A 208 6.76 -5.34 -19.16
C PRO A 208 5.39 -4.86 -18.69
N ALA A 209 4.47 -5.77 -18.34
CA ALA A 209 3.17 -5.41 -17.80
C ALA A 209 3.25 -4.72 -16.43
N ARG A 210 4.38 -4.88 -15.72
CA ARG A 210 4.64 -4.24 -14.41
C ARG A 210 5.27 -2.85 -14.51
N LEU A 211 5.61 -2.41 -15.73
CA LEU A 211 6.23 -1.10 -15.96
C LEU A 211 5.19 -0.04 -16.32
N VAL A 212 5.12 1.03 -15.52
CA VAL A 212 4.17 2.12 -15.71
C VAL A 212 4.90 3.45 -15.86
N SER A 213 4.62 4.20 -16.92
CA SER A 213 5.11 5.58 -17.10
C SER A 213 4.04 6.60 -16.70
N MET A 214 4.42 7.59 -15.91
CA MET A 214 3.55 8.66 -15.44
C MET A 214 4.20 10.03 -15.69
N ALA A 215 3.37 11.04 -15.95
CA ALA A 215 3.86 12.40 -16.22
C ALA A 215 3.12 13.41 -15.36
N PHE A 216 3.82 14.06 -14.46
CA PHE A 216 3.25 15.10 -13.59
C PHE A 216 3.52 16.52 -14.11
N GLY A 217 4.53 16.71 -14.99
CA GLY A 217 4.96 18.03 -15.40
C GLY A 217 5.43 18.83 -14.18
N GLN A 218 5.12 20.13 -14.19
CA GLN A 218 5.46 21.07 -13.09
C GLN A 218 4.52 21.01 -11.88
N TRP A 219 3.48 20.12 -11.89
CA TRP A 219 2.35 20.21 -10.96
C TRP A 219 2.53 19.46 -9.63
N ARG A 220 3.70 18.86 -9.42
CA ARG A 220 4.12 18.27 -8.15
C ARG A 220 5.52 18.75 -7.76
N PRO A 221 5.70 20.05 -7.53
CA PRO A 221 7.00 20.58 -7.14
C PRO A 221 7.39 20.14 -5.73
N LEU A 222 8.69 19.96 -5.48
CA LEU A 222 9.27 19.77 -4.15
C LEU A 222 9.56 21.12 -3.51
N ASP A 223 10.06 22.07 -4.31
CA ASP A 223 10.44 23.41 -3.90
C ASP A 223 9.68 24.49 -4.69
N LEU A 224 9.74 25.72 -4.18
CA LEU A 224 9.27 26.90 -4.92
C LEU A 224 10.09 27.11 -6.18
N ASN A 225 9.66 27.45 -7.28
CA ASN A 225 10.46 27.60 -8.52
C ASN A 225 11.19 28.96 -8.64
N ASP A 226 11.53 29.60 -7.51
CA ASP A 226 12.06 30.98 -7.48
C ASP A 226 13.54 31.01 -7.90
N THR A 227 14.33 30.04 -7.44
CA THR A 227 15.75 29.93 -7.74
C THR A 227 16.06 28.80 -8.73
N GLU A 228 17.25 28.82 -9.36
CA GLU A 228 17.67 27.72 -10.25
C GLU A 228 17.95 26.44 -9.44
N GLU A 229 18.38 26.54 -8.22
CA GLU A 229 18.58 25.41 -7.32
C GLU A 229 17.24 24.71 -7.04
N GLU A 230 16.21 25.44 -6.64
CA GLU A 230 14.85 24.91 -6.44
C GLU A 230 14.27 24.30 -7.72
N ARG A 231 14.46 24.96 -8.86
CA ARG A 231 14.04 24.39 -10.16
C ARG A 231 14.80 23.11 -10.51
N SER A 232 16.06 23.01 -10.11
CA SER A 232 16.87 21.80 -10.29
C SER A 232 16.30 20.61 -9.52
N HIS A 233 15.84 20.82 -8.28
CA HIS A 233 15.19 19.76 -7.48
C HIS A 233 13.83 19.36 -8.08
N ASN A 234 13.11 20.32 -8.66
CA ASN A 234 11.82 20.05 -9.29
C ASN A 234 11.96 19.27 -10.59
N ARG A 235 13.07 19.48 -11.35
CA ARG A 235 13.39 18.68 -12.54
C ARG A 235 13.98 17.34 -12.10
N ARG A 236 13.15 16.30 -12.08
CA ARG A 236 13.53 14.98 -11.62
C ARG A 236 12.75 13.86 -12.29
N VAL A 237 13.28 12.67 -12.20
CA VAL A 237 12.55 11.43 -12.44
C VAL A 237 12.52 10.63 -11.15
N GLU A 238 11.36 10.12 -10.81
CA GLU A 238 11.16 9.27 -9.66
C GLU A 238 10.81 7.86 -10.12
N ILE A 239 11.33 6.85 -9.44
CA ILE A 239 10.97 5.45 -9.64
C ILE A 239 10.45 4.92 -8.30
N LEU A 240 9.18 4.48 -8.29
CA LEU A 240 8.59 3.76 -7.18
C LEU A 240 8.49 2.30 -7.56
N VAL A 241 9.15 1.45 -6.80
CA VAL A 241 9.08 0.00 -6.90
C VAL A 241 8.23 -0.51 -5.75
N THR A 242 7.15 -1.21 -6.03
CA THR A 242 6.32 -1.87 -5.01
C THR A 242 6.51 -3.38 -5.08
N GLY A 243 6.59 -4.02 -3.93
CA GLY A 243 6.60 -5.47 -3.80
C GLY A 243 5.19 -6.05 -3.84
N LYS A 244 5.11 -7.34 -4.16
CA LYS A 244 3.85 -8.08 -4.07
C LYS A 244 3.37 -8.14 -2.63
N ASP A 245 2.08 -7.96 -2.43
CA ASP A 245 1.40 -8.09 -1.15
C ASP A 245 0.52 -9.35 -1.17
N LEU A 246 0.96 -10.40 -0.50
CA LEU A 246 0.28 -11.69 -0.48
C LEU A 246 -0.92 -11.75 0.48
N PHE A 247 -1.06 -10.75 1.36
CA PHE A 247 -2.20 -10.64 2.29
C PHE A 247 -3.37 -9.85 1.69
N ASN A 248 -3.11 -9.12 0.61
CA ASN A 248 -4.14 -8.38 -0.10
C ASN A 248 -4.47 -9.13 -1.40
N GLU A 249 -5.68 -9.65 -1.54
CA GLU A 249 -6.13 -10.36 -2.76
C GLU A 249 -6.03 -9.51 -4.03
N LEU A 250 -6.01 -8.19 -3.86
CA LEU A 250 -5.77 -7.20 -4.93
C LEU A 250 -4.30 -6.74 -4.97
N GLY A 251 -3.40 -7.46 -4.30
CA GLY A 251 -1.99 -7.06 -4.15
C GLY A 251 -1.14 -7.27 -5.40
N ASP A 252 -1.64 -7.94 -6.44
CA ASP A 252 -1.00 -8.01 -7.76
C ASP A 252 -1.71 -7.06 -8.73
N SER A 253 -1.02 -6.00 -9.15
CA SER A 253 -1.55 -4.95 -10.03
C SER A 253 -2.03 -5.48 -11.38
N ILE A 254 -1.42 -6.56 -11.89
CA ILE A 254 -1.82 -7.19 -13.16
C ILE A 254 -3.12 -7.95 -12.98
N GLN A 255 -3.26 -8.71 -11.89
CA GLN A 255 -4.49 -9.43 -11.57
C GLN A 255 -5.64 -8.45 -11.32
N GLN A 256 -5.38 -7.38 -10.57
CA GLN A 256 -6.35 -6.31 -10.34
C GLN A 256 -6.84 -5.70 -11.65
N TYR A 257 -5.93 -5.34 -12.56
CA TYR A 257 -6.29 -4.81 -13.87
C TYR A 257 -7.15 -5.80 -14.67
N THR A 258 -6.78 -7.08 -14.67
CA THR A 258 -7.49 -8.14 -15.40
C THR A 258 -8.89 -8.35 -14.83
N SER A 259 -9.06 -8.39 -13.50
CA SER A 259 -10.35 -8.58 -12.85
C SER A 259 -11.30 -7.37 -13.07
N ILE A 260 -10.79 -6.14 -13.02
CA ILE A 260 -11.56 -4.94 -13.36
C ILE A 260 -12.04 -5.01 -14.82
N ARG A 261 -11.16 -5.41 -15.74
CA ARG A 261 -11.47 -5.48 -17.16
C ARG A 261 -12.43 -6.61 -17.52
N SER A 262 -12.33 -7.76 -16.86
CA SER A 262 -13.27 -8.90 -17.06
C SER A 262 -14.65 -8.65 -16.47
N GLY A 263 -14.81 -7.62 -15.63
CA GLY A 263 -16.05 -7.30 -14.93
C GLY A 263 -16.26 -8.11 -13.64
N GLU A 264 -15.31 -8.95 -13.26
CA GLU A 264 -15.38 -9.73 -12.02
C GLU A 264 -15.28 -8.84 -10.78
N ALA A 265 -14.58 -7.71 -10.87
CA ALA A 265 -14.44 -6.73 -9.78
C ALA A 265 -15.66 -5.79 -9.61
N ASN A 266 -16.58 -5.76 -10.55
CA ASN A 266 -17.70 -4.80 -10.55
C ASN A 266 -18.91 -5.21 -9.68
N LEU A 267 -18.86 -6.36 -9.01
CA LEU A 267 -19.96 -6.80 -8.14
C LEU A 267 -20.03 -6.04 -6.81
N LEU A 268 -19.14 -5.07 -6.56
CA LEU A 268 -19.00 -4.43 -5.25
C LEU A 268 -19.41 -2.96 -5.19
N THR A 269 -19.77 -2.33 -6.30
CA THR A 269 -20.05 -0.88 -6.33
C THR A 269 -21.32 -0.47 -7.09
N ASP A 270 -22.25 -1.37 -7.29
CA ASP A 270 -23.53 -0.96 -7.91
C ASP A 270 -24.54 -0.53 -6.82
N PRO A 271 -24.71 0.78 -6.57
CA PRO A 271 -25.66 1.27 -5.58
C PRO A 271 -27.14 1.10 -5.99
N GLU A 272 -27.43 0.59 -7.19
CA GLU A 272 -28.79 0.44 -7.70
C GLU A 272 -29.49 -0.85 -7.23
N THR A 273 -28.79 -1.83 -6.66
CA THR A 273 -29.43 -3.06 -6.18
C THR A 273 -30.09 -2.94 -4.80
N VAL A 274 -29.93 -1.81 -4.09
CA VAL A 274 -30.47 -1.61 -2.74
C VAL A 274 -31.87 -0.97 -2.73
N SER A 275 -32.40 -0.52 -3.87
CA SER A 275 -33.68 0.24 -3.91
C SER A 275 -34.88 -0.52 -4.43
N ALA A 276 -34.76 -1.80 -4.78
CA ALA A 276 -35.88 -2.56 -5.37
C ALA A 276 -36.78 -3.32 -4.36
N ASP A 277 -36.35 -3.49 -3.10
CA ASP A 277 -37.09 -4.28 -2.09
C ASP A 277 -37.80 -3.45 -1.01
N ALA A 278 -38.00 -2.16 -1.22
CA ALA A 278 -38.71 -1.29 -0.26
C ALA A 278 -40.07 -0.78 -0.77
N ALA A 279 -40.63 -1.43 -1.81
CA ALA A 279 -41.96 -1.06 -2.36
C ALA A 279 -42.79 -2.31 -2.72
N GLU A 280 -43.16 -3.12 -1.71
CA GLU A 280 -44.37 -3.95 -1.71
C GLU A 280 -44.93 -4.10 -0.27
#